data_171c547872efab2988da282e68c76fb4
#
_entry.id   171c547872efab2988da282e68c76fb4
#
_cell.length_a   1.000
_cell.length_b   1.000
_cell.length_c   1.000
_cell.angle_alpha   90.00
_cell.angle_beta   90.00
_cell.angle_gamma   90.00
#
_symmetry.space_group_name_H-M   'P 1'
#
loop_
_entity.id
_entity.type
_entity.pdbx_description
1 polymer ?
#
loop_
_entity_poly.entity_id
_entity_poly.type
_entity_poly.pdbx_seq_one_letter_code
_entity_poly.pdbx_strand_id
1 'polypeptide(L)'
;MNVFIDTNLYLEFYRMGKDKLDELDKVFALHQYGRLKLWLPELLVNEFWRNRSKVLSETIKEIAKDYKPALPQIFRQHEKHSLFNDKVIEASRLKNEIITDIQNLFKEESLAADVVIKRIFDAASKIEADDETIEKGKRRFDLGNPPGKNKSYGDAVNWECLLKAIPNGEDIYIITEDGDYKSAFIKDDMNEYLKYEWKKKKDSEPHIYARLSEFIGEHFPQASNLAEMEVNFTIDELRRSG
;
A
#
# COMPACT_ATOMS: atom_id res chain seq x y z
N MET A 1 -17.52 2.00 7.04
CA MET A 1 -16.26 1.34 7.51
C MET A 1 -15.13 2.34 7.41
N ASN A 2 -14.32 2.51 8.46
CA ASN A 2 -13.14 3.38 8.45
C ASN A 2 -11.92 2.56 8.08
N VAL A 3 -11.19 2.97 7.07
CA VAL A 3 -10.04 2.23 6.52
C VAL A 3 -8.80 3.10 6.56
N PHE A 4 -7.70 2.53 6.99
CA PHE A 4 -6.36 3.10 6.91
C PHE A 4 -5.45 2.13 6.18
N ILE A 5 -4.73 2.62 5.18
CA ILE A 5 -3.75 1.86 4.39
C ILE A 5 -2.37 2.45 4.68
N ASP A 6 -1.47 1.62 5.15
CA ASP A 6 -0.10 2.02 5.49
C ASP A 6 0.71 2.40 4.25
N THR A 7 1.67 3.32 4.42
CA THR A 7 2.60 3.81 3.38
C THR A 7 3.27 2.67 2.61
N ASN A 8 3.70 1.63 3.32
CA ASN A 8 4.40 0.50 2.73
C ASN A 8 3.59 -0.22 1.66
N LEU A 9 2.26 -0.33 1.82
CA LEU A 9 1.39 -0.96 0.82
C LEU A 9 1.29 -0.13 -0.46
N TYR A 10 1.23 1.20 -0.37
CA TYR A 10 1.30 2.04 -1.58
C TYR A 10 2.64 1.91 -2.30
N LEU A 11 3.74 1.77 -1.55
CA LEU A 11 5.08 1.62 -2.10
C LEU A 11 5.33 0.23 -2.72
N GLU A 12 4.58 -0.80 -2.29
CA GLU A 12 4.67 -2.14 -2.86
C GLU A 12 4.27 -2.22 -4.33
N PHE A 13 3.42 -1.31 -4.81
CA PHE A 13 3.04 -1.26 -6.23
C PHE A 13 4.19 -0.85 -7.17
N TYR A 14 5.31 -0.39 -6.62
CA TYR A 14 6.56 -0.17 -7.37
C TYR A 14 7.56 -1.33 -7.24
N ARG A 15 7.19 -2.38 -6.51
CA ARG A 15 7.96 -3.60 -6.30
C ARG A 15 7.19 -4.81 -6.84
N MET A 16 7.67 -6.01 -6.57
CA MET A 16 6.93 -7.24 -6.81
C MET A 16 5.91 -7.48 -5.68
N GLY A 17 4.93 -6.59 -5.57
CA GLY A 17 3.86 -6.68 -4.58
C GLY A 17 2.94 -7.90 -4.82
N LYS A 18 2.23 -8.29 -3.77
CA LYS A 18 1.29 -9.42 -3.81
C LYS A 18 -0.08 -9.01 -4.34
N ASP A 19 -0.49 -7.77 -4.09
CA ASP A 19 -1.73 -7.20 -4.58
C ASP A 19 -1.55 -6.62 -5.99
N LYS A 20 -2.62 -6.70 -6.78
CA LYS A 20 -2.68 -6.05 -8.09
C LYS A 20 -3.11 -4.60 -7.93
N LEU A 21 -2.75 -3.76 -8.88
CA LEU A 21 -3.12 -2.35 -8.88
C LEU A 21 -4.65 -2.14 -8.88
N ASP A 22 -5.39 -3.08 -9.47
CA ASP A 22 -6.87 -3.10 -9.45
C ASP A 22 -7.46 -3.07 -8.03
N GLU A 23 -6.75 -3.58 -7.01
CA GLU A 23 -7.24 -3.54 -5.63
C GLU A 23 -7.30 -2.10 -5.10
N LEU A 24 -6.37 -1.24 -5.51
CA LEU A 24 -6.45 0.19 -5.21
C LEU A 24 -7.61 0.87 -5.94
N ASP A 25 -7.88 0.50 -7.20
CA ASP A 25 -9.04 1.03 -7.94
C ASP A 25 -10.36 0.64 -7.26
N LYS A 26 -10.46 -0.58 -6.74
CA LYS A 26 -11.63 -1.01 -5.96
C LYS A 26 -11.80 -0.20 -4.67
N VAL A 27 -10.71 0.03 -3.93
CA VAL A 27 -10.75 0.89 -2.73
C VAL A 27 -11.20 2.31 -3.07
N PHE A 28 -10.68 2.88 -4.16
CA PHE A 28 -11.10 4.19 -4.64
C PHE A 28 -12.61 4.22 -4.93
N ALA A 29 -13.12 3.26 -5.70
CA ALA A 29 -14.54 3.18 -6.04
C ALA A 29 -15.41 2.99 -4.77
N LEU A 30 -15.03 2.08 -3.86
CA LEU A 30 -15.74 1.89 -2.59
C LEU A 30 -15.79 3.17 -1.75
N HIS A 31 -14.71 3.96 -1.76
CA HIS A 31 -14.68 5.26 -1.08
C HIS A 31 -15.62 6.27 -1.74
N GLN A 32 -15.58 6.40 -3.08
CA GLN A 32 -16.44 7.31 -3.84
C GLN A 32 -17.93 7.01 -3.65
N TYR A 33 -18.30 5.73 -3.59
CA TYR A 33 -19.69 5.31 -3.34
C TYR A 33 -20.07 5.27 -1.84
N GLY A 34 -19.23 5.79 -0.95
CA GLY A 34 -19.53 5.88 0.49
C GLY A 34 -19.64 4.54 1.21
N ARG A 35 -19.14 3.44 0.63
CA ARG A 35 -19.14 2.11 1.26
C ARG A 35 -18.05 1.95 2.31
N LEU A 36 -16.94 2.66 2.13
CA LEU A 36 -15.89 2.84 3.13
C LEU A 36 -15.44 4.30 3.16
N LYS A 37 -14.80 4.70 4.25
CA LYS A 37 -14.14 5.99 4.38
C LYS A 37 -12.66 5.75 4.54
N LEU A 38 -11.88 6.18 3.55
CA LEU A 38 -10.43 6.08 3.58
C LEU A 38 -9.84 7.28 4.32
N TRP A 39 -9.10 7.02 5.39
CA TRP A 39 -8.42 8.01 6.18
C TRP A 39 -6.96 8.14 5.76
N LEU A 40 -6.51 9.37 5.57
CA LEU A 40 -5.17 9.66 5.04
C LEU A 40 -4.47 10.73 5.90
N PRO A 41 -3.65 10.31 6.88
CA PRO A 41 -2.78 11.25 7.59
C PRO A 41 -1.80 11.92 6.61
N GLU A 42 -1.59 13.24 6.75
CA GLU A 42 -0.70 14.01 5.88
C GLU A 42 0.75 13.51 5.95
N LEU A 43 1.19 13.06 7.10
CA LEU A 43 2.52 12.50 7.28
C LEU A 43 2.76 11.25 6.42
N LEU A 44 1.72 10.45 6.19
CA LEU A 44 1.78 9.29 5.29
C LEU A 44 2.06 9.73 3.85
N VAL A 45 1.38 10.77 3.38
CA VAL A 45 1.60 11.32 2.03
C VAL A 45 3.04 11.81 1.89
N ASN A 46 3.53 12.55 2.88
CA ASN A 46 4.91 13.05 2.90
C ASN A 46 5.93 11.91 2.93
N GLU A 47 5.65 10.85 3.68
CA GLU A 47 6.49 9.66 3.74
C GLU A 47 6.52 8.91 2.41
N PHE A 48 5.36 8.72 1.78
CA PHE A 48 5.27 8.11 0.46
C PHE A 48 6.16 8.83 -0.56
N TRP A 49 6.04 10.16 -0.69
CA TRP A 49 6.83 10.91 -1.65
C TRP A 49 8.33 10.89 -1.35
N ARG A 50 8.74 10.91 -0.07
CA ARG A 50 10.14 10.76 0.32
C ARG A 50 10.72 9.40 -0.07
N ASN A 51 9.94 8.33 0.06
CA ASN A 51 10.42 6.96 -0.14
C ASN A 51 10.25 6.44 -1.57
N ARG A 52 9.32 7.01 -2.37
CA ARG A 52 9.01 6.56 -3.72
C ARG A 52 10.24 6.41 -4.63
N SER A 53 11.09 7.42 -4.69
CA SER A 53 12.29 7.39 -5.55
C SER A 53 13.30 6.32 -5.11
N LYS A 54 13.46 6.13 -3.81
CA LYS A 54 14.36 5.11 -3.25
C LYS A 54 13.86 3.71 -3.61
N VAL A 55 12.58 3.44 -3.37
CA VAL A 55 11.95 2.14 -3.66
C VAL A 55 12.09 1.79 -5.14
N LEU A 56 11.75 2.72 -6.03
CA LEU A 56 11.87 2.48 -7.47
C LEU A 56 13.33 2.27 -7.90
N SER A 57 14.27 3.04 -7.34
CA SER A 57 15.70 2.87 -7.62
C SER A 57 16.21 1.48 -7.20
N GLU A 58 15.77 0.97 -6.05
CA GLU A 58 16.10 -0.38 -5.58
C GLU A 58 15.53 -1.44 -6.53
N THR A 59 14.27 -1.33 -6.92
CA THR A 59 13.61 -2.25 -7.85
C THR A 59 14.29 -2.25 -9.23
N ILE A 60 14.60 -1.08 -9.77
CA ILE A 60 15.30 -0.98 -11.05
C ILE A 60 16.71 -1.59 -10.98
N LYS A 61 17.45 -1.38 -9.88
CA LYS A 61 18.78 -2.01 -9.71
C LYS A 61 18.71 -3.53 -9.70
N GLU A 62 17.67 -4.12 -9.16
CA GLU A 62 17.47 -5.57 -9.19
C GLU A 62 17.15 -6.08 -10.59
N ILE A 63 16.25 -5.41 -11.30
CA ILE A 63 15.88 -5.75 -12.67
C ILE A 63 17.07 -5.54 -13.63
N ALA A 64 17.87 -4.51 -13.39
CA ALA A 64 19.03 -4.16 -14.24
C ALA A 64 20.17 -5.19 -14.19
N LYS A 65 20.20 -6.06 -13.19
CA LYS A 65 21.20 -7.14 -13.12
C LYS A 65 21.16 -7.97 -14.42
N ASP A 66 22.33 -8.10 -15.03
CA ASP A 66 22.46 -8.89 -16.26
C ASP A 66 22.25 -10.37 -15.98
N TYR A 67 21.45 -11.00 -16.83
CA TYR A 67 21.35 -12.44 -16.87
C TYR A 67 22.60 -12.99 -17.59
N LYS A 68 23.61 -13.39 -16.83
CA LYS A 68 24.83 -14.04 -17.34
C LYS A 68 24.93 -15.43 -16.74
N PRO A 69 24.25 -16.43 -17.31
CA PRO A 69 24.33 -17.78 -16.80
C PRO A 69 25.76 -18.32 -16.96
N ALA A 70 26.28 -18.96 -15.90
CA ALA A 70 27.52 -19.73 -15.99
C ALA A 70 27.25 -21.01 -16.82
N LEU A 71 27.56 -21.00 -18.10
CA LEU A 71 27.28 -22.10 -18.99
C LEU A 71 28.46 -23.08 -19.04
N PRO A 72 28.23 -24.41 -18.82
CA PRO A 72 29.23 -25.45 -18.99
C PRO A 72 29.79 -25.49 -20.40
N GLN A 73 30.99 -26.04 -20.58
CA GLN A 73 31.63 -26.09 -21.87
C GLN A 73 30.82 -26.90 -22.90
N ILE A 74 30.18 -27.98 -22.48
CA ILE A 74 29.29 -28.80 -23.32
C ILE A 74 28.13 -28.00 -23.92
N PHE A 75 27.59 -27.03 -23.15
CA PHE A 75 26.53 -26.12 -23.61
C PHE A 75 27.08 -25.14 -24.66
N ARG A 76 28.31 -24.64 -24.45
CA ARG A 76 28.96 -23.68 -25.37
C ARG A 76 29.33 -24.31 -26.71
N GLN A 77 29.52 -25.62 -26.74
CA GLN A 77 29.81 -26.38 -27.96
C GLN A 77 28.58 -26.80 -28.75
N HIS A 78 27.37 -26.58 -28.23
CA HIS A 78 26.14 -26.92 -28.88
C HIS A 78 25.85 -26.00 -30.08
N GLU A 79 25.37 -26.55 -31.21
CA GLU A 79 25.07 -25.80 -32.44
C GLU A 79 24.16 -24.56 -32.22
N LYS A 80 23.23 -24.63 -31.26
CA LYS A 80 22.29 -23.53 -30.93
C LYS A 80 22.84 -22.51 -29.94
N HIS A 81 24.09 -22.64 -29.52
CA HIS A 81 24.67 -21.72 -28.51
C HIS A 81 24.71 -20.25 -29.00
N SER A 82 25.07 -20.03 -30.28
CA SER A 82 25.06 -18.72 -30.89
C SER A 82 23.67 -18.08 -30.84
N LEU A 83 22.66 -18.82 -31.32
CA LEU A 83 21.26 -18.36 -31.30
C LEU A 83 20.78 -18.04 -29.89
N PHE A 84 21.17 -18.85 -28.89
CA PHE A 84 20.85 -18.58 -27.50
C PHE A 84 21.45 -17.24 -27.03
N ASN A 85 22.74 -17.02 -27.33
CA ASN A 85 23.41 -15.75 -26.96
C ASN A 85 22.76 -14.54 -27.64
N ASP A 86 22.40 -14.64 -28.93
CA ASP A 86 21.72 -13.56 -29.65
C ASP A 86 20.39 -13.19 -28.96
N LYS A 87 19.62 -14.21 -28.51
CA LYS A 87 18.36 -13.99 -27.80
C LYS A 87 18.59 -13.36 -26.41
N VAL A 88 19.65 -13.74 -25.70
CA VAL A 88 20.03 -13.11 -24.42
C VAL A 88 20.38 -11.64 -24.62
N ILE A 89 21.13 -11.31 -25.68
CA ILE A 89 21.48 -9.94 -26.03
C ILE A 89 20.24 -9.12 -26.39
N GLU A 90 19.35 -9.67 -27.22
CA GLU A 90 18.08 -9.03 -27.59
C GLU A 90 17.21 -8.75 -26.37
N ALA A 91 17.04 -9.74 -25.48
CA ALA A 91 16.29 -9.59 -24.23
C ALA A 91 16.91 -8.51 -23.31
N SER A 92 18.26 -8.46 -23.23
CA SER A 92 18.95 -7.43 -22.45
C SER A 92 18.72 -6.03 -23.01
N ARG A 93 18.69 -5.89 -24.34
CA ARG A 93 18.38 -4.61 -24.99
C ARG A 93 16.95 -4.15 -24.66
N LEU A 94 15.96 -5.01 -24.84
CA LEU A 94 14.56 -4.71 -24.54
C LEU A 94 14.38 -4.36 -23.05
N LYS A 95 15.04 -5.08 -22.16
CA LYS A 95 15.04 -4.77 -20.72
C LYS A 95 15.53 -3.35 -20.47
N ASN A 96 16.64 -2.91 -21.10
CA ASN A 96 17.19 -1.57 -20.92
C ASN A 96 16.28 -0.49 -21.52
N GLU A 97 15.60 -0.76 -22.64
CA GLU A 97 14.59 0.13 -23.21
C GLU A 97 13.43 0.33 -22.23
N ILE A 98 12.87 -0.77 -21.66
CA ILE A 98 11.81 -0.71 -20.65
C ILE A 98 12.25 0.07 -19.41
N ILE A 99 13.49 -0.13 -18.93
CA ILE A 99 14.03 0.65 -17.78
C ILE A 99 14.06 2.14 -18.10
N THR A 100 14.46 2.50 -19.33
CA THR A 100 14.51 3.90 -19.77
C THR A 100 13.12 4.51 -19.83
N ASP A 101 12.14 3.77 -20.34
CA ASP A 101 10.74 4.21 -20.39
C ASP A 101 10.16 4.40 -18.98
N ILE A 102 10.40 3.45 -18.07
CA ILE A 102 10.01 3.57 -16.65
C ILE A 102 10.63 4.83 -16.02
N GLN A 103 11.92 5.13 -16.31
CA GLN A 103 12.57 6.33 -15.78
C GLN A 103 11.95 7.62 -16.32
N ASN A 104 11.50 7.64 -17.55
CA ASN A 104 10.81 8.80 -18.14
C ASN A 104 9.42 8.97 -17.51
N LEU A 105 8.61 7.89 -17.43
CA LEU A 105 7.32 7.91 -16.75
C LEU A 105 7.43 8.31 -15.27
N PHE A 106 8.53 7.91 -14.60
CA PHE A 106 8.79 8.34 -13.23
C PHE A 106 9.00 9.86 -13.11
N LYS A 107 9.76 10.47 -14.03
CA LYS A 107 10.00 11.92 -14.04
C LYS A 107 8.71 12.72 -14.28
N GLU A 108 7.80 12.15 -15.09
CA GLU A 108 6.51 12.73 -15.40
C GLU A 108 5.43 12.40 -14.34
N GLU A 109 5.78 11.61 -13.32
CA GLU A 109 4.86 11.08 -12.31
C GLU A 109 3.62 10.41 -12.93
N SER A 110 3.84 9.70 -14.04
CA SER A 110 2.81 9.09 -14.89
C SER A 110 2.88 7.56 -14.93
N LEU A 111 3.65 6.92 -14.03
CA LEU A 111 3.55 5.48 -13.82
C LEU A 111 2.10 5.11 -13.47
N ALA A 112 1.63 3.95 -13.90
CA ALA A 112 0.27 3.49 -13.61
C ALA A 112 -0.06 3.55 -12.10
N ALA A 113 0.90 3.17 -11.25
CA ALA A 113 0.75 3.29 -9.80
C ALA A 113 0.63 4.75 -9.34
N ASP A 114 1.40 5.69 -9.93
CA ASP A 114 1.31 7.12 -9.58
C ASP A 114 -0.09 7.67 -9.84
N VAL A 115 -0.66 7.33 -10.98
CA VAL A 115 -1.99 7.82 -11.39
C VAL A 115 -3.07 7.36 -10.40
N VAL A 116 -3.07 6.09 -10.05
CA VAL A 116 -4.06 5.52 -9.13
C VAL A 116 -3.86 6.07 -7.72
N ILE A 117 -2.61 6.09 -7.21
CA ILE A 117 -2.30 6.54 -5.84
C ILE A 117 -2.63 8.03 -5.68
N LYS A 118 -2.27 8.89 -6.63
CA LYS A 118 -2.64 10.31 -6.59
C LYS A 118 -4.15 10.50 -6.50
N ARG A 119 -4.90 9.79 -7.34
CA ARG A 119 -6.37 9.83 -7.31
C ARG A 119 -6.94 9.44 -5.95
N ILE A 120 -6.37 8.41 -5.32
CA ILE A 120 -6.75 8.00 -3.96
C ILE A 120 -6.40 9.08 -2.94
N PHE A 121 -5.18 9.62 -2.98
CA PHE A 121 -4.75 10.67 -2.05
C PHE A 121 -5.57 11.96 -2.17
N ASP A 122 -6.04 12.28 -3.37
CA ASP A 122 -6.90 13.45 -3.60
C ASP A 122 -8.31 13.23 -3.05
N ALA A 123 -8.85 12.02 -3.15
CA ALA A 123 -10.20 11.68 -2.73
C ALA A 123 -10.32 11.36 -1.23
N ALA A 124 -9.27 10.82 -0.61
CA ALA A 124 -9.29 10.35 0.78
C ALA A 124 -9.58 11.47 1.79
N SER A 125 -10.12 11.08 2.94
CA SER A 125 -10.33 11.96 4.09
C SER A 125 -8.99 12.28 4.76
N LYS A 126 -8.45 13.47 4.48
CA LYS A 126 -7.15 13.92 5.00
C LYS A 126 -7.23 14.23 6.49
N ILE A 127 -6.16 13.88 7.20
CA ILE A 127 -5.99 14.20 8.62
C ILE A 127 -4.71 15.01 8.76
N GLU A 128 -4.84 16.26 9.14
CA GLU A 128 -3.70 17.10 9.51
C GLU A 128 -3.23 16.76 10.93
N ALA A 129 -1.92 16.65 11.11
CA ALA A 129 -1.31 16.47 12.41
C ALA A 129 -0.97 17.84 13.01
N ASP A 130 -1.77 18.31 13.96
CA ASP A 130 -1.41 19.49 14.73
C ASP A 130 -0.28 19.21 15.74
N ASP A 131 0.28 20.25 16.31
CA ASP A 131 1.41 20.16 17.24
C ASP A 131 1.10 19.23 18.43
N GLU A 132 -0.12 19.25 18.94
CA GLU A 132 -0.55 18.36 20.03
C GLU A 132 -0.50 16.88 19.61
N THR A 133 -0.97 16.57 18.42
CA THR A 133 -0.96 15.19 17.86
C THR A 133 0.47 14.71 17.60
N ILE A 134 1.33 15.62 17.10
CA ILE A 134 2.76 15.32 16.89
C ILE A 134 3.45 15.03 18.22
N GLU A 135 3.22 15.85 19.24
CA GLU A 135 3.82 15.63 20.57
C GLU A 135 3.30 14.35 21.25
N LYS A 136 2.04 13.98 21.07
CA LYS A 136 1.50 12.69 21.51
C LYS A 136 2.19 11.52 20.82
N GLY A 137 2.40 11.61 19.50
CA GLY A 137 3.13 10.59 18.74
C GLY A 137 4.58 10.46 19.18
N LYS A 138 5.29 11.56 19.39
CA LYS A 138 6.65 11.53 19.94
C LYS A 138 6.69 10.89 21.32
N ARG A 139 5.80 11.31 22.23
CA ARG A 139 5.70 10.71 23.55
C ARG A 139 5.41 9.22 23.52
N ARG A 140 4.53 8.77 22.60
CA ARG A 140 4.25 7.35 22.36
C ARG A 140 5.53 6.60 22.03
N PHE A 141 6.30 7.11 21.08
CA PHE A 141 7.57 6.55 20.66
C PHE A 141 8.60 6.51 21.81
N ASP A 142 8.77 7.60 22.53
CA ASP A 142 9.73 7.70 23.64
C ASP A 142 9.41 6.73 24.78
N LEU A 143 8.13 6.43 24.99
CA LEU A 143 7.66 5.45 25.97
C LEU A 143 7.74 3.99 25.45
N GLY A 144 8.12 3.78 24.20
CA GLY A 144 8.17 2.44 23.59
C GLY A 144 6.79 1.83 23.29
N ASN A 145 5.72 2.64 23.24
CA ASN A 145 4.39 2.17 22.89
C ASN A 145 4.24 2.00 21.37
N PRO A 146 3.69 0.86 20.86
CA PRO A 146 3.43 0.67 19.46
C PRO A 146 2.35 1.64 18.93
N PRO A 147 2.31 1.90 17.59
CA PRO A 147 3.33 1.59 16.61
C PRO A 147 4.50 2.57 16.69
N GLY A 148 5.66 2.20 16.09
CA GLY A 148 6.80 3.13 15.95
C GLY A 148 8.07 2.69 16.66
N LYS A 149 8.62 1.50 16.34
CA LYS A 149 9.85 1.00 16.98
C LYS A 149 11.15 1.42 16.31
N ASN A 150 11.18 1.65 15.01
CA ASN A 150 12.40 1.72 14.21
C ASN A 150 12.89 3.14 13.91
N LYS A 151 13.01 4.00 14.92
CA LYS A 151 13.53 5.39 14.78
C LYS A 151 12.64 6.33 13.92
N SER A 152 11.41 5.96 13.67
CA SER A 152 10.44 6.81 12.98
C SER A 152 9.27 7.14 13.92
N TYR A 153 9.02 8.43 14.09
CA TYR A 153 7.81 8.90 14.77
C TYR A 153 6.56 8.81 13.89
N GLY A 154 6.73 8.54 12.59
CA GLY A 154 5.65 8.61 11.60
C GLY A 154 4.46 7.74 11.96
N ASP A 155 4.70 6.46 12.23
CA ASP A 155 3.63 5.50 12.56
C ASP A 155 2.94 5.86 13.88
N ALA A 156 3.72 6.30 14.86
CA ALA A 156 3.19 6.76 16.14
C ALA A 156 2.27 7.99 15.99
N VAL A 157 2.66 8.94 15.13
CA VAL A 157 1.84 10.14 14.85
C VAL A 157 0.63 9.77 14.00
N ASN A 158 0.77 8.89 12.99
CA ASN A 158 -0.36 8.39 12.20
C ASN A 158 -1.42 7.71 13.08
N TRP A 159 -1.00 6.92 14.06
CA TRP A 159 -1.91 6.30 15.03
C TRP A 159 -2.66 7.32 15.88
N GLU A 160 -1.97 8.35 16.40
CA GLU A 160 -2.62 9.44 17.15
C GLU A 160 -3.58 10.26 16.26
N CYS A 161 -3.25 10.44 14.97
CA CYS A 161 -4.16 11.05 14.00
C CYS A 161 -5.45 10.23 13.86
N LEU A 162 -5.35 8.91 13.72
CA LEU A 162 -6.51 8.02 13.61
C LEU A 162 -7.34 8.01 14.88
N LEU A 163 -6.69 7.96 16.06
CA LEU A 163 -7.36 8.08 17.35
C LEU A 163 -8.11 9.41 17.52
N LYS A 164 -7.62 10.49 16.92
CA LYS A 164 -8.27 11.81 16.98
C LYS A 164 -9.43 11.91 15.99
N ALA A 165 -9.25 11.43 14.76
CA ALA A 165 -10.17 11.70 13.64
C ALA A 165 -11.37 10.76 13.58
N ILE A 166 -11.21 9.50 13.97
CA ILE A 166 -12.28 8.51 13.86
C ILE A 166 -13.25 8.69 15.03
N PRO A 167 -14.58 8.71 14.79
CA PRO A 167 -15.57 8.85 15.84
C PRO A 167 -15.54 7.69 16.85
N ASN A 168 -16.02 7.94 18.07
CA ASN A 168 -16.20 6.89 19.08
C ASN A 168 -17.34 5.94 18.65
N GLY A 169 -17.19 4.67 18.95
CA GLY A 169 -18.13 3.61 18.57
C GLY A 169 -17.97 3.11 17.13
N GLU A 170 -16.98 3.62 16.40
CA GLU A 170 -16.73 3.19 15.03
C GLU A 170 -15.43 2.39 14.92
N ASP A 171 -15.52 1.20 14.32
CA ASP A 171 -14.38 0.32 14.06
C ASP A 171 -13.42 0.91 13.02
N ILE A 172 -12.14 0.52 13.12
CA ILE A 172 -11.12 0.80 12.13
C ILE A 172 -10.56 -0.47 11.52
N TYR A 173 -10.28 -0.43 10.22
CA TYR A 173 -9.64 -1.48 9.45
C TYR A 173 -8.29 -0.98 8.96
N ILE A 174 -7.22 -1.57 9.49
CA ILE A 174 -5.84 -1.18 9.21
C ILE A 174 -5.25 -2.21 8.26
N ILE A 175 -4.75 -1.74 7.12
CA ILE A 175 -4.14 -2.60 6.12
C ILE A 175 -2.65 -2.29 6.11
N THR A 176 -1.84 -3.23 6.63
CA THR A 176 -0.39 -3.08 6.79
C THR A 176 0.33 -4.42 6.86
N GLU A 177 1.54 -4.48 6.34
CA GLU A 177 2.48 -5.59 6.60
C GLU A 177 3.43 -5.31 7.77
N ASP A 178 3.40 -4.10 8.38
CA ASP A 178 4.30 -3.73 9.46
C ASP A 178 4.02 -4.56 10.72
N GLY A 179 5.11 -5.14 11.27
CA GLY A 179 5.07 -5.95 12.48
C GLY A 179 4.70 -5.18 13.74
N ASP A 180 4.85 -3.85 13.77
CA ASP A 180 4.51 -3.04 14.94
C ASP A 180 2.99 -2.98 15.20
N TYR A 181 2.20 -3.18 14.15
CA TYR A 181 0.73 -3.30 14.24
C TYR A 181 0.27 -4.73 14.57
N LYS A 182 1.14 -5.74 14.46
CA LYS A 182 0.78 -7.15 14.57
C LYS A 182 1.06 -7.72 15.95
N SER A 183 0.23 -8.70 16.35
CA SER A 183 0.48 -9.50 17.54
C SER A 183 1.78 -10.31 17.37
N ALA A 184 2.56 -10.32 18.44
CA ALA A 184 3.76 -11.18 18.50
C ALA A 184 3.40 -12.65 18.79
N PHE A 185 2.17 -12.92 19.25
CA PHE A 185 1.74 -14.23 19.72
C PHE A 185 0.66 -14.87 18.83
N ILE A 186 -0.28 -14.10 18.33
CA ILE A 186 -1.38 -14.60 17.50
C ILE A 186 -1.15 -14.18 16.06
N LYS A 187 -1.01 -15.18 15.19
CA LYS A 187 -0.82 -14.92 13.75
C LYS A 187 -2.03 -14.17 13.18
N ASP A 188 -1.75 -13.22 12.29
CA ASP A 188 -2.75 -12.43 11.57
C ASP A 188 -3.71 -11.64 12.49
N ASP A 189 -3.30 -11.40 13.75
CA ASP A 189 -4.04 -10.56 14.69
C ASP A 189 -3.30 -9.26 15.00
N MET A 190 -4.06 -8.29 15.49
CA MET A 190 -3.53 -6.99 15.84
C MET A 190 -2.81 -7.01 17.19
N ASN A 191 -1.81 -6.15 17.34
CA ASN A 191 -1.06 -5.93 18.57
C ASN A 191 -2.01 -5.68 19.75
N GLU A 192 -1.82 -6.42 20.85
CA GLU A 192 -2.70 -6.42 22.00
C GLU A 192 -2.78 -5.04 22.69
N TYR A 193 -1.66 -4.29 22.70
CA TYR A 193 -1.65 -2.94 23.27
C TYR A 193 -2.49 -1.98 22.43
N LEU A 194 -2.38 -2.06 21.09
CA LEU A 194 -3.17 -1.23 20.19
C LEU A 194 -4.67 -1.53 20.27
N LYS A 195 -5.03 -2.83 20.38
CA LYS A 195 -6.42 -3.25 20.65
C LYS A 195 -6.95 -2.67 21.96
N TYR A 196 -6.19 -2.85 23.04
CA TYR A 196 -6.57 -2.33 24.36
C TYR A 196 -6.76 -0.82 24.33
N GLU A 197 -5.82 -0.09 23.73
CA GLU A 197 -5.88 1.37 23.66
C GLU A 197 -7.06 1.86 22.84
N TRP A 198 -7.27 1.26 21.64
CA TRP A 198 -8.39 1.61 20.77
C TRP A 198 -9.72 1.38 21.48
N LYS A 199 -9.92 0.21 22.00
CA LYS A 199 -11.14 -0.16 22.73
C LYS A 199 -11.40 0.80 23.91
N LYS A 200 -10.40 1.14 24.66
CA LYS A 200 -10.51 2.08 25.79
C LYS A 200 -10.85 3.50 25.34
N LYS A 201 -10.30 3.96 24.23
CA LYS A 201 -10.47 5.35 23.75
C LYS A 201 -11.66 5.52 22.83
N LYS A 202 -12.03 4.49 22.09
CA LYS A 202 -13.03 4.54 21.00
C LYS A 202 -14.29 3.73 21.27
N ASP A 203 -14.28 2.83 22.24
CA ASP A 203 -15.40 1.91 22.53
C ASP A 203 -15.80 1.10 21.28
N SER A 204 -14.82 0.65 20.52
CA SER A 204 -14.98 -0.11 19.27
C SER A 204 -13.75 -1.00 19.01
N GLU A 205 -13.75 -1.77 17.94
CA GLU A 205 -12.71 -2.74 17.66
C GLU A 205 -11.80 -2.29 16.47
N PRO A 206 -10.46 -2.43 16.59
CA PRO A 206 -9.55 -2.28 15.47
C PRO A 206 -9.27 -3.65 14.84
N HIS A 207 -9.29 -3.69 13.51
CA HIS A 207 -9.04 -4.89 12.70
C HIS A 207 -7.78 -4.70 11.86
N ILE A 208 -7.04 -5.78 11.59
CA ILE A 208 -5.83 -5.74 10.79
C ILE A 208 -5.90 -6.71 9.62
N TYR A 209 -5.39 -6.27 8.47
CA TYR A 209 -5.23 -7.06 7.24
C TYR A 209 -3.83 -6.88 6.69
N ALA A 210 -3.24 -7.95 6.19
CA ALA A 210 -1.93 -7.88 5.56
C ALA A 210 -2.01 -7.38 4.11
N ARG A 211 -3.20 -7.51 3.45
CA ARG A 211 -3.41 -7.18 2.05
C ARG A 211 -4.76 -6.53 1.78
N LEU A 212 -4.79 -5.69 0.76
CA LEU A 212 -6.04 -5.12 0.24
C LEU A 212 -6.99 -6.20 -0.26
N SER A 213 -6.46 -7.19 -1.00
CA SER A 213 -7.26 -8.29 -1.54
C SER A 213 -7.95 -9.13 -0.46
N GLU A 214 -7.31 -9.33 0.69
CA GLU A 214 -7.91 -10.03 1.84
C GLU A 214 -9.07 -9.22 2.41
N PHE A 215 -8.85 -7.94 2.69
CA PHE A 215 -9.88 -7.03 3.21
C PHE A 215 -11.08 -6.92 2.26
N ILE A 216 -10.82 -6.70 0.96
CA ILE A 216 -11.88 -6.58 -0.04
C ILE A 216 -12.64 -7.89 -0.19
N GLY A 217 -11.94 -9.02 -0.24
CA GLY A 217 -12.55 -10.34 -0.38
C GLY A 217 -13.49 -10.70 0.79
N GLU A 218 -13.13 -10.29 2.00
CA GLU A 218 -13.96 -10.55 3.20
C GLU A 218 -15.17 -9.64 3.29
N HIS A 219 -14.98 -8.32 3.09
CA HIS A 219 -16.04 -7.33 3.35
C HIS A 219 -16.84 -6.94 2.11
N PHE A 220 -16.30 -7.16 0.92
CA PHE A 220 -16.90 -6.77 -0.36
C PHE A 220 -16.76 -7.89 -1.40
N PRO A 221 -17.22 -9.13 -1.13
CA PRO A 221 -17.06 -10.27 -2.04
C PRO A 221 -17.66 -10.02 -3.43
N GLN A 222 -18.65 -9.15 -3.54
CA GLN A 222 -19.25 -8.71 -4.80
C GLN A 222 -18.33 -7.76 -5.61
N ALA A 223 -17.27 -7.22 -5.03
CA ALA A 223 -16.31 -6.35 -5.69
C ALA A 223 -15.20 -7.12 -6.45
N SER A 224 -15.44 -8.39 -6.77
CA SER A 224 -14.50 -9.23 -7.51
C SER A 224 -14.20 -8.69 -8.92
N ASN A 225 -15.15 -7.96 -9.52
CA ASN A 225 -15.03 -7.29 -10.81
C ASN A 225 -15.37 -5.81 -10.66
N LEU A 226 -14.42 -4.92 -10.94
CA LEU A 226 -14.59 -3.47 -10.81
C LEU A 226 -15.77 -2.95 -11.66
N ALA A 227 -15.91 -3.43 -12.88
CA ALA A 227 -16.99 -3.02 -13.78
C ALA A 227 -18.38 -3.43 -13.24
N GLU A 228 -18.51 -4.63 -12.70
CA GLU A 228 -19.77 -5.09 -12.08
C GLU A 228 -20.07 -4.28 -10.79
N MET A 229 -19.05 -3.95 -10.04
CA MET A 229 -19.16 -3.13 -8.84
C MET A 229 -19.70 -1.73 -9.16
N GLU A 230 -19.13 -1.06 -10.17
CA GLU A 230 -19.57 0.27 -10.60
C GLU A 230 -21.02 0.26 -11.10
N VAL A 231 -21.42 -0.74 -11.88
CA VAL A 231 -22.82 -0.90 -12.34
C VAL A 231 -23.76 -1.10 -11.16
N ASN A 232 -23.41 -1.97 -10.21
CA ASN A 232 -24.25 -2.23 -9.04
C ASN A 232 -24.42 -0.99 -8.16
N PHE A 233 -23.35 -0.21 -7.96
CA PHE A 233 -23.43 1.04 -7.19
C PHE A 233 -24.29 2.09 -7.88
N THR A 234 -24.18 2.24 -9.19
CA THR A 234 -25.02 3.16 -9.97
C THR A 234 -26.50 2.78 -9.85
N ILE A 235 -26.82 1.48 -9.90
CA ILE A 235 -28.21 0.99 -9.72
C ILE A 235 -28.72 1.30 -8.30
N ASP A 236 -27.89 1.09 -7.28
CA ASP A 236 -28.23 1.36 -5.87
C ASP A 236 -28.47 2.86 -5.63
N GLU A 237 -27.69 3.75 -6.25
CA GLU A 237 -27.89 5.20 -6.17
C GLU A 237 -29.19 5.63 -6.83
N LEU A 238 -29.49 5.10 -8.01
CA LEU A 238 -30.75 5.36 -8.70
C LEU A 238 -31.98 4.90 -7.88
N ARG A 239 -31.87 3.77 -7.17
CA ARG A 239 -32.94 3.28 -6.28
C ARG A 239 -33.13 4.12 -5.02
N ARG A 240 -32.11 4.84 -4.56
CA ARG A 240 -32.20 5.70 -3.36
C ARG A 240 -32.69 7.10 -3.67
N SER A 241 -32.58 7.53 -4.92
CA SER A 241 -32.96 8.86 -5.40
C SER A 241 -34.37 8.92 -6.02
N GLY A 242 -35.06 7.82 -6.16
CA GLY A 242 -36.46 7.71 -6.62
C GLY A 242 -37.40 7.26 -5.50
#